data_1a40be3829770ed8c9afffb86c55e16f
#
_entry.id   1a40be3829770ed8c9afffb86c55e16f
#
_cell.length_a   1.000
_cell.length_b   1.000
_cell.length_c   1.000
_cell.angle_alpha   90.00
_cell.angle_beta   90.00
_cell.angle_gamma   90.00
#
_symmetry.space_group_name_H-M   'P 1'
#
loop_
_entity.id
_entity.type
_entity.pdbx_description
1 polymer ?
#
loop_
_entity_poly.entity_id
_entity_poly.type
_entity_poly.pdbx_seq_one_letter_code
_entity_poly.pdbx_strand_id
1 'polypeptide(L)'
;MIPVDNSSSFGHYEPSFIVTIIIYITRNIGTNWFSKRIIFLLRKIAILFSKDCIDTSLFNAKLRLYTKGNVSEKRALFSPQIFEKDERDFIKGKCQDNSVFIDIGSNVGLYSFSVGSVYKNFKNTKIFSIEPHPSLFQRLVYNVEQNIDIPIYPREMALMDKSGEFKLDTPDENLGQGKVSNSGEHTVIAKNLIDFINDENIKNISAMKIDVEGNEESVIIPFINNSNRKLLPLIIIIENNNVSWKTDLIKILEEKGYLIKKKTRMNYILELNE
;
A
#
# COMPACT_ATOMS: atom_id res chain seq x y z
N MET A 1 -15.42 14.12 6.68
CA MET A 1 -14.03 13.58 6.65
C MET A 1 -13.36 13.79 8.00
N ILE A 2 -12.59 12.84 8.53
CA ILE A 2 -11.84 13.01 9.79
C ILE A 2 -10.61 13.86 9.50
N PRO A 3 -10.40 14.98 10.22
CA PRO A 3 -9.20 15.80 10.05
C PRO A 3 -7.93 14.98 10.30
N VAL A 4 -6.92 15.17 9.47
CA VAL A 4 -5.61 14.57 9.67
C VAL A 4 -4.86 15.40 10.71
N ASP A 5 -4.44 14.76 11.80
CA ASP A 5 -3.53 15.37 12.76
C ASP A 5 -2.09 14.93 12.48
N ASN A 6 -1.34 15.84 11.87
CA ASN A 6 0.09 15.69 11.60
C ASN A 6 0.95 16.63 12.48
N SER A 7 0.33 17.34 13.42
CA SER A 7 0.99 18.32 14.29
C SER A 7 1.33 17.76 15.68
N SER A 8 0.49 16.87 16.21
CA SER A 8 0.73 16.25 17.52
C SER A 8 1.88 15.25 17.45
N SER A 9 2.76 15.25 18.45
CA SER A 9 3.86 14.30 18.54
C SER A 9 3.37 12.85 18.59
N PHE A 10 4.19 11.91 18.12
CA PHE A 10 3.92 10.48 18.30
C PHE A 10 3.83 10.13 19.79
N GLY A 11 2.83 9.34 20.16
CA GLY A 11 2.47 9.02 21.55
C GLY A 11 1.27 9.83 22.07
N HIS A 12 0.87 10.92 21.41
CA HIS A 12 -0.31 11.69 21.80
C HIS A 12 -1.62 10.86 21.76
N TYR A 13 -1.68 9.90 20.84
CA TYR A 13 -2.81 8.99 20.65
C TYR A 13 -2.51 7.57 21.11
N GLU A 14 -1.75 7.43 22.21
CA GLU A 14 -1.59 6.12 22.83
C GLU A 14 -2.95 5.50 23.17
N PRO A 15 -3.15 4.22 22.86
CA PRO A 15 -4.40 3.53 23.15
C PRO A 15 -4.60 3.40 24.67
N SER A 16 -5.85 3.47 25.13
CA SER A 16 -6.20 3.15 26.52
C SER A 16 -5.79 1.72 26.86
N PHE A 17 -5.65 1.41 28.14
CA PHE A 17 -5.28 0.06 28.62
C PHE A 17 -6.14 -1.06 28.03
N ILE A 18 -7.48 -0.85 27.98
CA ILE A 18 -8.44 -1.81 27.39
C ILE A 18 -8.15 -2.01 25.91
N VAL A 19 -7.96 -0.93 25.16
CA VAL A 19 -7.68 -0.99 23.72
C VAL A 19 -6.33 -1.66 23.45
N THR A 20 -5.34 -1.42 24.28
CA THR A 20 -4.03 -2.08 24.21
C THR A 20 -4.15 -3.59 24.37
N ILE A 21 -4.92 -4.05 25.37
CA ILE A 21 -5.18 -5.49 25.58
C ILE A 21 -5.87 -6.09 24.35
N ILE A 22 -6.89 -5.40 23.80
CA ILE A 22 -7.60 -5.88 22.60
C ILE A 22 -6.65 -5.98 21.41
N ILE A 23 -5.82 -4.96 21.18
CA ILE A 23 -4.82 -4.98 20.10
C ILE A 23 -3.85 -6.16 20.31
N TYR A 24 -3.37 -6.37 21.51
CA TYR A 24 -2.48 -7.49 21.81
C TYR A 24 -3.15 -8.84 21.52
N ILE A 25 -4.38 -9.07 22.00
CA ILE A 25 -5.12 -10.31 21.76
C ILE A 25 -5.35 -10.51 20.27
N THR A 26 -5.84 -9.49 19.55
CA THR A 26 -6.21 -9.61 18.13
C THR A 26 -5.01 -9.84 17.23
N ARG A 27 -3.83 -9.34 17.59
CA ARG A 27 -2.57 -9.55 16.85
C ARG A 27 -1.95 -10.93 17.08
N ASN A 28 -2.25 -11.57 18.23
CA ASN A 28 -1.65 -12.85 18.61
C ASN A 28 -2.61 -14.04 18.50
N ILE A 29 -3.89 -13.81 18.27
CA ILE A 29 -4.85 -14.90 18.03
C ILE A 29 -4.62 -15.53 16.65
N GLY A 30 -4.94 -16.81 16.50
CA GLY A 30 -4.81 -17.53 15.23
C GLY A 30 -5.59 -16.92 14.07
N THR A 31 -5.39 -17.45 12.86
CA THR A 31 -5.95 -16.91 11.61
C THR A 31 -7.09 -17.74 11.03
N ASN A 32 -7.57 -18.75 11.79
CA ASN A 32 -8.69 -19.59 11.36
C ASN A 32 -10.03 -18.81 11.34
N TRP A 33 -11.06 -19.42 10.81
CA TRP A 33 -12.37 -18.77 10.65
C TRP A 33 -12.97 -18.25 11.98
N PHE A 34 -12.84 -19.00 13.04
CA PHE A 34 -13.35 -18.63 14.36
C PHE A 34 -12.58 -17.42 14.94
N SER A 35 -11.25 -17.48 14.87
CA SER A 35 -10.39 -16.37 15.29
C SER A 35 -10.71 -15.08 14.55
N LYS A 36 -10.97 -15.14 13.24
CA LYS A 36 -11.36 -13.96 12.45
C LYS A 36 -12.64 -13.31 12.94
N ARG A 37 -13.63 -14.10 13.43
CA ARG A 37 -14.86 -13.56 14.02
C ARG A 37 -14.61 -12.89 15.36
N ILE A 38 -13.76 -13.49 16.20
CA ILE A 38 -13.36 -12.89 17.48
C ILE A 38 -12.62 -11.56 17.22
N ILE A 39 -11.66 -11.53 16.29
CA ILE A 39 -10.95 -10.30 15.89
C ILE A 39 -11.96 -9.22 15.46
N PHE A 40 -12.95 -9.59 14.64
CA PHE A 40 -13.97 -8.65 14.16
C PHE A 40 -14.79 -8.05 15.31
N LEU A 41 -15.21 -8.88 16.27
CA LEU A 41 -15.97 -8.43 17.43
C LEU A 41 -15.12 -7.52 18.35
N LEU A 42 -13.92 -7.97 18.71
CA LEU A 42 -13.01 -7.22 19.58
C LEU A 42 -12.61 -5.88 18.94
N ARG A 43 -12.39 -5.85 17.62
CA ARG A 43 -12.13 -4.62 16.89
C ARG A 43 -13.27 -3.62 16.99
N LYS A 44 -14.54 -4.06 16.90
CA LYS A 44 -15.70 -3.19 17.09
C LYS A 44 -15.71 -2.57 18.48
N ILE A 45 -15.45 -3.38 19.51
CA ILE A 45 -15.37 -2.92 20.89
C ILE A 45 -14.22 -1.91 21.05
N ALA A 46 -13.02 -2.23 20.54
CA ALA A 46 -11.87 -1.33 20.64
C ALA A 46 -12.14 0.04 19.99
N ILE A 47 -12.78 0.07 18.81
CA ILE A 47 -13.11 1.32 18.11
C ILE A 47 -14.06 2.20 18.94
N LEU A 48 -15.01 1.61 19.69
CA LEU A 48 -15.92 2.39 20.56
C LEU A 48 -15.17 3.11 21.70
N PHE A 49 -14.05 2.54 22.16
CA PHE A 49 -13.22 3.10 23.24
C PHE A 49 -11.96 3.82 22.74
N SER A 50 -11.81 3.97 21.41
CA SER A 50 -10.66 4.63 20.80
C SER A 50 -10.97 6.06 20.40
N LYS A 51 -9.95 6.89 20.39
CA LYS A 51 -9.95 8.17 19.65
C LYS A 51 -10.01 7.89 18.14
N ASP A 52 -10.07 8.92 17.33
CA ASP A 52 -10.14 8.80 15.87
C ASP A 52 -8.89 8.16 15.25
N CYS A 53 -7.74 8.26 15.93
CA CYS A 53 -6.52 7.55 15.56
C CYS A 53 -5.82 6.95 16.79
N ILE A 54 -4.87 6.06 16.53
CA ILE A 54 -4.06 5.34 17.52
C ILE A 54 -2.61 5.37 17.07
N ASP A 55 -1.74 5.81 17.97
CA ASP A 55 -0.28 5.68 17.83
C ASP A 55 0.14 4.28 18.28
N THR A 56 0.79 3.53 17.42
CA THR A 56 1.15 2.12 17.69
C THR A 56 2.43 1.71 16.98
N SER A 57 3.14 0.74 17.54
CA SER A 57 4.21 0.05 16.83
C SER A 57 3.64 -1.09 15.98
N LEU A 58 3.96 -1.08 14.69
CA LEU A 58 3.55 -2.09 13.74
C LEU A 58 4.62 -2.22 12.63
N PHE A 59 4.94 -3.46 12.20
CA PHE A 59 5.99 -3.70 11.19
C PHE A 59 7.35 -3.10 11.54
N ASN A 60 7.71 -3.08 12.82
CA ASN A 60 8.91 -2.41 13.36
C ASN A 60 8.98 -0.91 13.02
N ALA A 61 7.84 -0.26 12.87
CA ALA A 61 7.68 1.17 12.61
C ALA A 61 6.69 1.79 13.59
N LYS A 62 6.85 3.09 13.85
CA LYS A 62 5.93 3.93 14.62
C LYS A 62 4.86 4.47 13.70
N LEU A 63 3.61 4.05 13.84
CA LEU A 63 2.52 4.42 12.93
C LEU A 63 1.36 5.04 13.69
N ARG A 64 0.85 6.16 13.17
CA ARG A 64 -0.44 6.72 13.52
C ARG A 64 -1.49 6.18 12.57
N LEU A 65 -2.42 5.37 13.08
CA LEU A 65 -3.42 4.69 12.27
C LEU A 65 -4.83 5.14 12.68
N TYR A 66 -5.64 5.49 11.70
CA TYR A 66 -6.99 5.98 11.92
C TYR A 66 -7.99 4.84 12.03
N THR A 67 -8.85 4.92 13.06
CA THR A 67 -9.83 3.87 13.36
C THR A 67 -11.10 3.96 12.51
N LYS A 68 -11.29 5.09 11.79
CA LYS A 68 -12.44 5.37 10.91
C LYS A 68 -11.97 5.88 9.56
N GLY A 69 -12.84 5.80 8.55
CA GLY A 69 -12.60 6.34 7.22
C GLY A 69 -11.57 5.56 6.37
N ASN A 70 -10.99 4.46 6.88
CA ASN A 70 -10.07 3.63 6.11
C ASN A 70 -10.10 2.17 6.62
N VAL A 71 -10.41 1.24 5.71
CA VAL A 71 -10.52 -0.18 6.05
C VAL A 71 -9.15 -0.82 6.23
N SER A 72 -8.16 -0.42 5.42
CA SER A 72 -6.81 -0.98 5.47
C SER A 72 -6.10 -0.67 6.77
N GLU A 73 -6.20 0.57 7.29
CA GLU A 73 -5.67 0.94 8.60
C GLU A 73 -6.26 0.09 9.72
N LYS A 74 -7.59 -0.08 9.74
CA LYS A 74 -8.27 -0.93 10.73
C LYS A 74 -7.84 -2.39 10.66
N ARG A 75 -7.67 -2.93 9.45
CA ARG A 75 -7.21 -4.31 9.25
C ARG A 75 -5.78 -4.50 9.73
N ALA A 76 -4.88 -3.60 9.35
CA ALA A 76 -3.48 -3.67 9.77
C ALA A 76 -3.34 -3.44 11.29
N LEU A 77 -4.08 -2.51 11.88
CA LEU A 77 -4.03 -2.21 13.30
C LEU A 77 -4.37 -3.44 14.16
N PHE A 78 -5.44 -4.16 13.83
CA PHE A 78 -5.98 -5.24 14.66
C PHE A 78 -5.60 -6.65 14.18
N SER A 79 -5.21 -6.83 12.92
CA SER A 79 -4.90 -8.15 12.37
C SER A 79 -3.78 -8.14 11.33
N PRO A 80 -2.59 -7.61 11.68
CA PRO A 80 -1.46 -7.52 10.75
C PRO A 80 -0.98 -8.88 10.25
N GLN A 81 -1.21 -9.94 11.02
CA GLN A 81 -0.88 -11.32 10.66
C GLN A 81 -1.75 -11.89 9.53
N ILE A 82 -2.88 -11.21 9.20
CA ILE A 82 -3.78 -11.59 8.10
C ILE A 82 -3.69 -10.60 6.95
N PHE A 83 -3.31 -9.34 7.25
CA PHE A 83 -3.29 -8.26 6.27
C PHE A 83 -2.25 -8.54 5.19
N GLU A 84 -2.70 -9.13 4.07
CA GLU A 84 -1.93 -9.40 2.85
C GLU A 84 -0.49 -9.91 3.14
N LYS A 85 -0.42 -10.87 4.05
CA LYS A 85 0.85 -11.38 4.59
C LYS A 85 1.69 -12.07 3.53
N ASP A 86 1.07 -12.88 2.68
CA ASP A 86 1.77 -13.68 1.68
C ASP A 86 2.48 -12.77 0.67
N GLU A 87 1.80 -11.73 0.23
CA GLU A 87 2.30 -10.74 -0.72
C GLU A 87 3.49 -9.96 -0.14
N ARG A 88 3.32 -9.43 1.07
CA ARG A 88 4.37 -8.68 1.76
C ARG A 88 5.60 -9.55 2.07
N ASP A 89 5.39 -10.79 2.49
CA ASP A 89 6.48 -11.71 2.80
C ASP A 89 7.21 -12.16 1.52
N PHE A 90 6.50 -12.26 0.39
CA PHE A 90 7.11 -12.58 -0.90
C PHE A 90 8.10 -11.50 -1.34
N ILE A 91 7.71 -10.20 -1.24
CA ILE A 91 8.62 -9.08 -1.55
C ILE A 91 9.80 -9.08 -0.58
N LYS A 92 9.55 -9.20 0.73
CA LYS A 92 10.61 -9.18 1.76
C LYS A 92 11.64 -10.29 1.56
N GLY A 93 11.19 -11.48 1.16
CA GLY A 93 12.05 -12.63 0.93
C GLY A 93 13.00 -12.51 -0.27
N LYS A 94 12.75 -11.52 -1.15
CA LYS A 94 13.58 -11.26 -2.35
C LYS A 94 14.42 -9.97 -2.23
N CYS A 95 14.43 -9.35 -1.05
CA CYS A 95 15.19 -8.13 -0.82
C CYS A 95 16.71 -8.41 -0.83
N GLN A 96 17.44 -7.49 -1.46
CA GLN A 96 18.90 -7.48 -1.51
C GLN A 96 19.42 -6.03 -1.64
N ASP A 97 20.73 -5.85 -1.64
CA ASP A 97 21.31 -4.53 -1.88
C ASP A 97 20.83 -3.95 -3.23
N ASN A 98 20.60 -2.65 -3.26
CA ASN A 98 20.06 -1.88 -4.39
C ASN A 98 18.62 -2.26 -4.80
N SER A 99 17.87 -2.97 -3.96
CA SER A 99 16.45 -3.25 -4.23
C SER A 99 15.62 -1.96 -4.26
N VAL A 100 14.77 -1.84 -5.27
CA VAL A 100 13.78 -0.76 -5.41
C VAL A 100 12.39 -1.37 -5.41
N PHE A 101 11.53 -0.88 -4.50
CA PHE A 101 10.11 -1.21 -4.44
C PHE A 101 9.27 0.02 -4.81
N ILE A 102 8.30 -0.16 -5.68
CA ILE A 102 7.32 0.88 -6.06
C ILE A 102 5.94 0.42 -5.57
N ASP A 103 5.36 1.16 -4.63
CA ASP A 103 4.06 0.91 -4.01
C ASP A 103 3.06 1.91 -4.58
N ILE A 104 2.28 1.49 -5.58
CA ILE A 104 1.31 2.33 -6.31
C ILE A 104 -0.07 2.15 -5.70
N GLY A 105 -0.67 3.25 -5.21
CA GLY A 105 -1.83 3.23 -4.35
C GLY A 105 -1.44 2.83 -2.92
N SER A 106 -0.38 3.46 -2.41
CA SER A 106 0.24 3.06 -1.15
C SER A 106 -0.62 3.33 0.09
N ASN A 107 -1.71 4.09 -0.07
CA ASN A 107 -2.57 4.48 1.05
C ASN A 107 -1.73 5.17 2.15
N VAL A 108 -1.81 4.75 3.39
CA VAL A 108 -0.98 5.28 4.49
C VAL A 108 0.38 4.57 4.64
N GLY A 109 0.82 3.82 3.61
CA GLY A 109 2.13 3.18 3.54
C GLY A 109 2.25 1.84 4.25
N LEU A 110 1.16 1.13 4.53
CA LEU A 110 1.22 -0.13 5.29
C LEU A 110 2.09 -1.20 4.63
N TYR A 111 2.04 -1.32 3.31
CA TYR A 111 2.95 -2.19 2.55
C TYR A 111 4.38 -1.69 2.62
N SER A 112 4.57 -0.41 2.34
CA SER A 112 5.87 0.26 2.35
C SER A 112 6.59 0.10 3.69
N PHE A 113 5.89 0.29 4.82
CA PHE A 113 6.47 0.07 6.14
C PHE A 113 6.80 -1.40 6.42
N SER A 114 5.91 -2.33 6.02
CA SER A 114 6.18 -3.76 6.20
C SER A 114 7.41 -4.21 5.41
N VAL A 115 7.52 -3.82 4.14
CA VAL A 115 8.67 -4.11 3.29
C VAL A 115 9.91 -3.36 3.79
N GLY A 116 9.74 -2.09 4.15
CA GLY A 116 10.79 -1.22 4.66
C GLY A 116 11.45 -1.74 5.93
N SER A 117 10.71 -2.48 6.78
CA SER A 117 11.28 -3.12 7.97
C SER A 117 12.43 -4.08 7.65
N VAL A 118 12.49 -4.61 6.43
CA VAL A 118 13.57 -5.47 5.94
C VAL A 118 14.55 -4.68 5.07
N TYR A 119 14.04 -3.83 4.16
CA TYR A 119 14.83 -3.03 3.24
C TYR A 119 15.87 -2.15 3.93
N LYS A 120 15.56 -1.59 5.09
CA LYS A 120 16.50 -0.78 5.89
C LYS A 120 17.79 -1.50 6.31
N ASN A 121 17.82 -2.82 6.25
CA ASN A 121 19.01 -3.62 6.59
C ASN A 121 19.93 -3.88 5.38
N PHE A 122 19.56 -3.43 4.18
CA PHE A 122 20.31 -3.57 2.95
C PHE A 122 20.77 -2.21 2.43
N LYS A 123 21.85 -2.21 1.67
CA LYS A 123 22.44 -0.97 1.13
C LYS A 123 21.67 -0.45 -0.07
N ASN A 124 21.54 0.87 -0.17
CA ASN A 124 20.98 1.58 -1.32
C ASN A 124 19.58 1.14 -1.71
N THR A 125 18.78 0.63 -0.77
CA THR A 125 17.39 0.27 -1.03
C THR A 125 16.52 1.52 -1.05
N LYS A 126 15.44 1.49 -1.86
CA LYS A 126 14.47 2.57 -1.96
C LYS A 126 13.05 2.02 -2.03
N ILE A 127 12.11 2.72 -1.44
CA ILE A 127 10.68 2.44 -1.53
C ILE A 127 9.98 3.72 -1.96
N PHE A 128 9.41 3.74 -3.15
CA PHE A 128 8.58 4.84 -3.61
C PHE A 128 7.14 4.54 -3.28
N SER A 129 6.54 5.33 -2.39
CA SER A 129 5.15 5.19 -1.95
C SER A 129 4.31 6.27 -2.61
N ILE A 130 3.44 5.86 -3.52
CA ILE A 130 2.69 6.76 -4.41
C ILE A 130 1.22 6.73 -4.00
N GLU A 131 0.70 7.88 -3.57
CA GLU A 131 -0.66 8.02 -3.08
C GLU A 131 -1.27 9.34 -3.55
N PRO A 132 -2.35 9.32 -4.35
CA PRO A 132 -2.96 10.54 -4.86
C PRO A 132 -3.88 11.25 -3.88
N HIS A 133 -4.48 10.54 -2.90
CA HIS A 133 -5.47 11.14 -2.01
C HIS A 133 -4.81 12.04 -0.96
N PRO A 134 -5.10 13.36 -0.92
CA PRO A 134 -4.37 14.30 -0.05
C PRO A 134 -4.35 13.91 1.42
N SER A 135 -5.49 13.48 1.98
CA SER A 135 -5.54 13.10 3.40
C SER A 135 -4.80 11.80 3.70
N LEU A 136 -4.79 10.82 2.79
CA LEU A 136 -4.01 9.59 2.96
C LEU A 136 -2.52 9.87 2.80
N PHE A 137 -2.17 10.71 1.84
CA PHE A 137 -0.80 11.17 1.64
C PHE A 137 -0.24 11.91 2.87
N GLN A 138 -1.03 12.81 3.48
CA GLN A 138 -0.62 13.48 4.74
C GLN A 138 -0.37 12.49 5.87
N ARG A 139 -1.22 11.44 6.02
CA ARG A 139 -1.00 10.36 6.99
C ARG A 139 0.27 9.55 6.68
N LEU A 140 0.50 9.26 5.40
CA LEU A 140 1.72 8.59 4.94
C LEU A 140 2.97 9.39 5.29
N VAL A 141 2.98 10.69 4.97
CA VAL A 141 4.10 11.59 5.26
C VAL A 141 4.37 11.65 6.76
N TYR A 142 3.34 11.87 7.59
CA TYR A 142 3.49 11.84 9.04
C TYR A 142 4.17 10.53 9.51
N ASN A 143 3.69 9.39 9.04
CA ASN A 143 4.25 8.09 9.42
C ASN A 143 5.71 7.93 8.94
N VAL A 144 6.07 8.45 7.76
CA VAL A 144 7.46 8.42 7.26
C VAL A 144 8.37 9.27 8.15
N GLU A 145 7.95 10.46 8.55
CA GLU A 145 8.71 11.35 9.43
C GLU A 145 9.01 10.73 10.81
N GLN A 146 8.14 9.83 11.30
CA GLN A 146 8.38 9.09 12.54
C GLN A 146 9.38 7.94 12.39
N ASN A 147 9.80 7.60 11.16
CA ASN A 147 10.59 6.40 10.82
C ASN A 147 11.68 6.72 9.78
N ILE A 148 12.52 7.69 10.06
CA ILE A 148 13.55 8.21 9.11
C ILE A 148 14.62 7.17 8.74
N ASP A 149 14.73 6.07 9.48
CA ASP A 149 15.62 4.96 9.22
C ASP A 149 15.08 3.99 8.14
N ILE A 150 13.82 4.12 7.76
CA ILE A 150 13.18 3.31 6.72
C ILE A 150 13.23 4.09 5.39
N PRO A 151 13.78 3.51 4.31
CA PRO A 151 14.04 4.22 3.05
C PRO A 151 12.77 4.42 2.20
N ILE A 152 11.75 5.09 2.76
CA ILE A 152 10.49 5.40 2.09
C ILE A 152 10.50 6.82 1.56
N TYR A 153 10.14 6.97 0.28
CA TYR A 153 10.06 8.21 -0.47
C TYR A 153 8.61 8.45 -0.92
N PRO A 154 7.80 9.19 -0.17
CA PRO A 154 6.39 9.43 -0.52
C PRO A 154 6.25 10.38 -1.72
N ARG A 155 5.24 10.14 -2.57
CA ARG A 155 4.91 10.97 -3.74
C ARG A 155 3.39 11.18 -3.81
N GLU A 156 2.97 12.46 -3.80
CA GLU A 156 1.57 12.84 -3.94
C GLU A 156 1.19 12.94 -5.42
N MET A 157 0.80 11.82 -6.00
CA MET A 157 0.35 11.75 -7.39
C MET A 157 -0.41 10.46 -7.66
N ALA A 158 -1.16 10.43 -8.75
CA ALA A 158 -1.65 9.21 -9.37
C ALA A 158 -0.66 8.73 -10.45
N LEU A 159 -0.61 7.42 -10.70
CA LEU A 159 0.02 6.88 -11.91
C LEU A 159 -1.07 6.41 -12.88
N MET A 160 -0.94 6.77 -14.15
CA MET A 160 -1.91 6.49 -15.21
C MET A 160 -1.21 6.33 -16.57
N ASP A 161 -2.01 6.14 -17.64
CA ASP A 161 -1.51 6.11 -19.02
C ASP A 161 -1.11 7.49 -19.53
N LYS A 162 -1.63 8.57 -18.93
CA LYS A 162 -1.40 9.97 -19.33
C LYS A 162 -1.05 10.84 -18.16
N SER A 163 -0.13 11.78 -18.39
CA SER A 163 0.19 12.83 -17.43
C SER A 163 -0.80 13.99 -17.55
N GLY A 164 -1.13 14.63 -16.42
CA GLY A 164 -2.05 15.77 -16.38
C GLY A 164 -2.76 15.91 -15.03
N GLU A 165 -3.74 16.82 -15.01
CA GLU A 165 -4.62 17.00 -13.85
C GLU A 165 -5.89 16.17 -14.04
N PHE A 166 -6.24 15.45 -12.99
CA PHE A 166 -7.43 14.61 -12.93
C PHE A 166 -8.21 14.88 -11.65
N LYS A 167 -9.44 14.37 -11.61
CA LYS A 167 -10.26 14.39 -10.41
C LYS A 167 -10.18 13.04 -9.71
N LEU A 168 -10.20 13.06 -8.38
CA LEU A 168 -10.30 11.88 -7.55
C LEU A 168 -11.68 11.85 -6.89
N ASP A 169 -12.43 10.81 -7.16
CA ASP A 169 -13.69 10.51 -6.50
C ASP A 169 -13.45 9.49 -5.39
N THR A 170 -13.85 9.82 -4.18
CA THR A 170 -13.54 8.99 -3.00
C THR A 170 -14.76 8.83 -2.12
N PRO A 171 -15.18 7.60 -1.80
CA PRO A 171 -16.26 7.36 -0.84
C PRO A 171 -15.86 7.85 0.56
N ASP A 172 -16.73 8.63 1.22
CA ASP A 172 -16.49 9.14 2.58
C ASP A 172 -16.22 8.05 3.64
N GLU A 173 -16.80 6.88 3.45
CA GLU A 173 -16.68 5.75 4.39
C GLU A 173 -15.35 5.01 4.28
N ASN A 174 -14.68 5.09 3.11
CA ASN A 174 -13.41 4.42 2.85
C ASN A 174 -12.53 5.19 1.87
N LEU A 175 -11.69 6.06 2.38
CA LEU A 175 -10.77 6.88 1.59
C LEU A 175 -9.81 6.06 0.69
N GLY A 176 -9.53 4.81 1.08
CA GLY A 176 -8.68 3.92 0.29
C GLY A 176 -9.31 3.44 -1.01
N GLN A 177 -10.61 3.67 -1.26
CA GLN A 177 -11.31 3.31 -2.50
C GLN A 177 -11.44 4.49 -3.47
N GLY A 178 -10.51 5.43 -3.43
CA GLY A 178 -10.46 6.55 -4.34
C GLY A 178 -10.19 6.12 -5.78
N LYS A 179 -11.02 6.62 -6.72
CA LYS A 179 -10.86 6.36 -8.16
C LYS A 179 -10.59 7.66 -8.90
N VAL A 180 -9.60 7.63 -9.77
CA VAL A 180 -9.37 8.76 -10.69
C VAL A 180 -10.50 8.80 -11.73
N SER A 181 -11.12 9.96 -11.87
CA SER A 181 -12.29 10.18 -12.72
C SER A 181 -12.25 11.59 -13.35
N ASN A 182 -13.24 11.90 -14.15
CA ASN A 182 -13.43 13.27 -14.69
C ASN A 182 -14.26 14.15 -13.73
N SER A 183 -14.88 13.56 -12.71
CA SER A 183 -15.78 14.23 -11.76
C SER A 183 -15.46 13.74 -10.35
N GLY A 184 -14.70 14.49 -9.59
CA GLY A 184 -14.36 14.16 -8.21
C GLY A 184 -14.09 15.42 -7.40
N GLU A 185 -14.06 15.30 -6.08
CA GLU A 185 -13.89 16.45 -5.19
C GLU A 185 -12.45 16.98 -5.16
N HIS A 186 -11.46 16.09 -5.33
CA HIS A 186 -10.04 16.45 -5.24
C HIS A 186 -9.40 16.51 -6.61
N THR A 187 -8.63 17.55 -6.88
CA THR A 187 -7.73 17.61 -8.04
C THR A 187 -6.43 16.93 -7.69
N VAL A 188 -5.98 15.98 -8.51
CA VAL A 188 -4.74 15.23 -8.32
C VAL A 188 -3.90 15.31 -9.59
N ILE A 189 -2.59 15.36 -9.41
CA ILE A 189 -1.64 15.28 -10.52
C ILE A 189 -1.44 13.80 -10.86
N ALA A 190 -1.60 13.46 -12.12
CA ALA A 190 -1.25 12.14 -12.62
C ALA A 190 0.00 12.21 -13.49
N LYS A 191 0.79 11.15 -13.48
CA LYS A 191 1.98 10.96 -14.30
C LYS A 191 1.98 9.57 -14.93
N ASN A 192 2.56 9.47 -16.12
CA ASN A 192 2.85 8.17 -16.71
C ASN A 192 3.96 7.47 -15.91
N LEU A 193 3.86 6.15 -15.76
CA LEU A 193 4.83 5.37 -14.96
C LEU A 193 6.26 5.45 -15.53
N ILE A 194 6.41 5.50 -16.86
CA ILE A 194 7.74 5.65 -17.49
C ILE A 194 8.35 7.00 -17.15
N ASP A 195 7.58 8.08 -17.21
CA ASP A 195 8.04 9.42 -16.87
C ASP A 195 8.43 9.49 -15.38
N PHE A 196 7.63 8.89 -14.51
CA PHE A 196 7.97 8.78 -13.09
C PHE A 196 9.31 8.07 -12.85
N ILE A 197 9.51 6.91 -13.50
CA ILE A 197 10.74 6.13 -13.40
C ILE A 197 11.96 6.93 -13.88
N ASN A 198 11.81 7.69 -14.97
CA ASN A 198 12.86 8.54 -15.52
C ASN A 198 13.21 9.69 -14.57
N ASP A 199 12.19 10.39 -14.04
CA ASP A 199 12.38 11.53 -13.12
C ASP A 199 13.05 11.11 -11.81
N GLU A 200 12.69 9.94 -11.27
CA GLU A 200 13.31 9.39 -10.07
C GLU A 200 14.64 8.66 -10.35
N ASN A 201 15.05 8.65 -11.62
CA ASN A 201 16.29 8.00 -12.08
C ASN A 201 16.40 6.52 -11.65
N ILE A 202 15.28 5.79 -11.71
CA ILE A 202 15.18 4.38 -11.34
C ILE A 202 15.79 3.53 -12.46
N LYS A 203 16.77 2.68 -12.14
CA LYS A 203 17.48 1.85 -13.11
C LYS A 203 17.08 0.38 -13.07
N ASN A 204 16.50 -0.07 -11.97
CA ASN A 204 15.97 -1.42 -11.77
C ASN A 204 14.80 -1.37 -10.81
N ILE A 205 13.88 -2.31 -10.95
CA ILE A 205 12.70 -2.43 -10.08
C ILE A 205 12.66 -3.87 -9.56
N SER A 206 12.90 -4.03 -8.27
CA SER A 206 12.86 -5.36 -7.62
C SER A 206 11.43 -5.83 -7.38
N ALA A 207 10.53 -4.91 -7.04
CA ALA A 207 9.12 -5.22 -6.85
C ALA A 207 8.25 -4.01 -7.17
N MET A 208 7.04 -4.28 -7.61
CA MET A 208 5.99 -3.28 -7.83
C MET A 208 4.66 -3.82 -7.30
N LYS A 209 3.96 -3.04 -6.45
CA LYS A 209 2.57 -3.27 -6.11
C LYS A 209 1.69 -2.28 -6.87
N ILE A 210 0.58 -2.74 -7.40
CA ILE A 210 -0.40 -1.92 -8.11
C ILE A 210 -1.78 -2.19 -7.53
N ASP A 211 -2.34 -1.17 -6.89
CA ASP A 211 -3.63 -1.21 -6.20
C ASP A 211 -4.29 0.17 -6.38
N VAL A 212 -4.94 0.33 -7.52
CA VAL A 212 -5.49 1.63 -7.98
C VAL A 212 -6.99 1.53 -8.29
N GLU A 213 -7.65 0.59 -7.62
CA GLU A 213 -9.12 0.45 -7.57
C GLU A 213 -9.76 0.36 -8.96
N GLY A 214 -9.16 -0.47 -9.84
CA GLY A 214 -9.67 -0.81 -11.16
C GLY A 214 -9.02 -0.07 -12.34
N ASN A 215 -7.98 0.72 -12.10
CA ASN A 215 -7.20 1.40 -13.15
C ASN A 215 -5.83 0.73 -13.40
N GLU A 216 -5.62 -0.51 -12.95
CA GLU A 216 -4.34 -1.24 -13.04
C GLU A 216 -3.85 -1.32 -14.50
N GLU A 217 -4.77 -1.59 -15.44
CA GLU A 217 -4.44 -1.66 -16.87
C GLU A 217 -3.83 -0.36 -17.40
N SER A 218 -4.39 0.79 -17.00
CA SER A 218 -3.93 2.10 -17.45
C SER A 218 -2.53 2.45 -16.94
N VAL A 219 -2.14 1.86 -15.81
CA VAL A 219 -0.79 2.02 -15.24
C VAL A 219 0.21 1.10 -15.89
N ILE A 220 -0.10 -0.21 -15.96
CA ILE A 220 0.92 -1.21 -16.24
C ILE A 220 1.08 -1.50 -17.74
N ILE A 221 0.02 -1.51 -18.54
CA ILE A 221 0.08 -1.88 -19.95
C ILE A 221 1.01 -0.95 -20.75
N PRO A 222 0.87 0.39 -20.67
CA PRO A 222 1.78 1.29 -21.37
C PRO A 222 3.25 1.08 -20.97
N PHE A 223 3.47 0.82 -19.68
CA PHE A 223 4.81 0.60 -19.14
C PHE A 223 5.45 -0.68 -19.69
N ILE A 224 4.79 -1.83 -19.58
CA ILE A 224 5.37 -3.12 -20.02
C ILE A 224 5.54 -3.21 -21.55
N ASN A 225 4.73 -2.47 -22.31
CA ASN A 225 4.85 -2.46 -23.76
C ASN A 225 5.98 -1.58 -24.27
N ASN A 226 6.34 -0.53 -23.54
CA ASN A 226 7.35 0.45 -23.97
C ASN A 226 8.67 0.35 -23.20
N SER A 227 8.75 -0.47 -22.17
CA SER A 227 9.97 -0.65 -21.36
C SER A 227 10.85 -1.76 -21.90
N ASN A 228 12.17 -1.59 -21.77
CA ASN A 228 13.08 -2.68 -22.01
C ASN A 228 13.00 -3.72 -20.88
N ARG A 229 13.41 -4.97 -21.19
CA ARG A 229 13.31 -6.10 -20.24
C ARG A 229 14.04 -5.83 -18.90
N LYS A 230 15.15 -5.09 -18.91
CA LYS A 230 15.92 -4.81 -17.69
C LYS A 230 15.19 -3.91 -16.70
N LEU A 231 14.23 -3.13 -17.16
CA LEU A 231 13.45 -2.23 -16.34
C LEU A 231 12.15 -2.89 -15.83
N LEU A 232 11.76 -4.02 -16.40
CA LEU A 232 10.58 -4.75 -15.92
C LEU A 232 10.78 -5.18 -14.47
N PRO A 233 9.78 -4.99 -13.58
CA PRO A 233 9.86 -5.43 -12.19
C PRO A 233 10.10 -6.93 -12.09
N LEU A 234 10.99 -7.35 -11.19
CA LEU A 234 11.17 -8.79 -10.93
C LEU A 234 9.92 -9.41 -10.31
N ILE A 235 9.20 -8.63 -9.48
CA ILE A 235 7.96 -9.05 -8.83
C ILE A 235 6.87 -8.01 -9.12
N ILE A 236 5.69 -8.48 -9.52
CA ILE A 236 4.48 -7.67 -9.59
C ILE A 236 3.46 -8.25 -8.62
N ILE A 237 2.89 -7.38 -7.77
CA ILE A 237 1.69 -7.66 -7.00
C ILE A 237 0.59 -6.77 -7.55
N ILE A 238 -0.50 -7.37 -8.01
CA ILE A 238 -1.59 -6.64 -8.63
C ILE A 238 -2.93 -7.12 -8.07
N GLU A 239 -3.83 -6.19 -7.81
CA GLU A 239 -5.16 -6.50 -7.31
C GLU A 239 -5.91 -7.44 -8.28
N ASN A 240 -6.58 -8.45 -7.75
CA ASN A 240 -7.40 -9.38 -8.52
C ASN A 240 -8.76 -8.73 -8.84
N ASN A 241 -8.75 -7.79 -9.76
CA ASN A 241 -9.91 -7.00 -10.16
C ASN A 241 -10.38 -7.34 -11.60
N ASN A 242 -10.34 -8.62 -11.96
CA ASN A 242 -10.66 -9.12 -13.31
C ASN A 242 -12.03 -8.64 -13.83
N VAL A 243 -12.95 -8.25 -12.96
CA VAL A 243 -14.28 -7.76 -13.36
C VAL A 243 -14.21 -6.34 -13.90
N SER A 244 -13.25 -5.54 -13.46
CA SER A 244 -13.07 -4.14 -13.87
C SER A 244 -12.16 -4.00 -15.11
N TRP A 245 -11.33 -5.00 -15.39
CA TRP A 245 -10.39 -4.94 -16.52
C TRP A 245 -11.10 -5.15 -17.85
N LYS A 246 -10.68 -4.39 -18.86
CA LYS A 246 -11.17 -4.49 -20.23
C LYS A 246 -10.47 -5.57 -21.04
N THR A 247 -9.27 -5.95 -20.60
CA THR A 247 -8.42 -6.94 -21.24
C THR A 247 -8.08 -8.06 -20.25
N ASP A 248 -7.56 -9.17 -20.75
CA ASP A 248 -6.96 -10.19 -19.90
C ASP A 248 -5.54 -9.76 -19.48
N LEU A 249 -5.48 -8.89 -18.48
CA LEU A 249 -4.21 -8.31 -18.01
C LEU A 249 -3.22 -9.37 -17.54
N ILE A 250 -3.69 -10.43 -16.94
CA ILE A 250 -2.82 -11.52 -16.48
C ILE A 250 -2.17 -12.22 -17.67
N LYS A 251 -2.93 -12.52 -18.71
CA LYS A 251 -2.40 -13.11 -19.94
C LYS A 251 -1.37 -12.20 -20.61
N ILE A 252 -1.62 -10.88 -20.65
CA ILE A 252 -0.64 -9.91 -21.19
C ILE A 252 0.67 -9.95 -20.39
N LEU A 253 0.60 -10.04 -19.06
CA LEU A 253 1.79 -10.17 -18.21
C LEU A 253 2.52 -11.51 -18.45
N GLU A 254 1.79 -12.62 -18.60
CA GLU A 254 2.38 -13.93 -18.93
C GLU A 254 3.10 -13.92 -20.29
N GLU A 255 2.52 -13.27 -21.31
CA GLU A 255 3.16 -13.09 -22.62
C GLU A 255 4.45 -12.24 -22.54
N LYS A 256 4.59 -11.38 -21.52
CA LYS A 256 5.83 -10.64 -21.23
C LYS A 256 6.84 -11.42 -20.40
N GLY A 257 6.52 -12.66 -20.03
CA GLY A 257 7.41 -13.56 -19.32
C GLY A 257 7.18 -13.65 -17.81
N TYR A 258 6.08 -13.11 -17.30
CA TYR A 258 5.73 -13.28 -15.89
C TYR A 258 5.06 -14.63 -15.64
N LEU A 259 5.39 -15.23 -14.50
CA LEU A 259 4.77 -16.47 -14.01
C LEU A 259 3.94 -16.17 -12.76
N ILE A 260 2.71 -16.67 -12.68
CA ILE A 260 1.91 -16.58 -11.46
C ILE A 260 2.54 -17.50 -10.41
N LYS A 261 3.09 -16.92 -9.34
CA LYS A 261 3.62 -17.66 -8.19
C LYS A 261 2.55 -18.00 -7.19
N LYS A 262 1.59 -17.11 -7.01
CA LYS A 262 0.46 -17.31 -6.10
C LYS A 262 -0.71 -16.43 -6.50
N LYS A 263 -1.92 -16.97 -6.38
CA LYS A 263 -3.15 -16.21 -6.39
C LYS A 263 -3.70 -16.21 -4.97
N THR A 264 -3.83 -15.04 -4.38
CA THR A 264 -4.51 -14.85 -3.10
C THR A 264 -5.96 -14.45 -3.33
N ARG A 265 -6.68 -14.17 -2.26
CA ARG A 265 -8.05 -13.66 -2.38
C ARG A 265 -8.10 -12.29 -3.04
N MET A 266 -7.12 -11.44 -2.76
CA MET A 266 -7.11 -10.03 -3.17
C MET A 266 -6.17 -9.78 -4.33
N ASN A 267 -5.10 -10.58 -4.48
CA ASN A 267 -4.01 -10.22 -5.38
C ASN A 267 -3.48 -11.44 -6.17
N TYR A 268 -2.85 -11.14 -7.31
CA TYR A 268 -1.89 -12.03 -7.96
C TYR A 268 -0.47 -11.63 -7.56
N ILE A 269 0.36 -12.61 -7.29
CA ILE A 269 1.80 -12.47 -7.13
C ILE A 269 2.44 -13.07 -8.38
N LEU A 270 3.10 -12.23 -9.17
CA LEU A 270 3.77 -12.63 -10.40
C LEU A 270 5.28 -12.38 -10.26
N GLU A 271 6.08 -13.25 -10.85
CA GLU A 271 7.53 -13.13 -10.90
C GLU A 271 8.00 -13.23 -12.34
N LEU A 272 8.88 -12.32 -12.75
CA LEU A 272 9.48 -12.34 -14.08
C LEU A 272 10.40 -13.55 -14.20
N ASN A 273 10.17 -14.37 -15.24
CA ASN A 273 11.05 -15.50 -15.55
C ASN A 273 12.37 -14.96 -16.15
N GLU A 274 13.50 -15.49 -15.68
CA GLU A 274 14.84 -15.11 -16.13
C GLU A 274 15.10 -15.45 -17.61
#